data_5319d840ec8ccf1653ec843082fa1f9f
#
_entry.id   5319d840ec8ccf1653ec843082fa1f9f
#
_cell.length_a   1.000
_cell.length_b   1.000
_cell.length_c   1.000
_cell.angle_alpha   90.00
_cell.angle_beta   90.00
_cell.angle_gamma   90.00
#
_symmetry.space_group_name_H-M   'P 1'
#
loop_
_entity.id
_entity.type
_entity.pdbx_description
1 polymer ?
#
loop_
_entity_poly.entity_id
_entity_poly.type
_entity_poly.pdbx_seq_one_letter_code
_entity_poly.pdbx_strand_id
1 'polypeptide(L)'
;MVKISVVIITYNEEKNIARCIDSVMSVADEIVVIDSFSKDRTKELCLAKGVLFFEHAFRNHIDQKNYAVTKASHQYILSLDADEYLSPELIKSLQEVKKTWPCDAYRMNRLSSYGTRWIKHGSWYPDRKIRLWNRDVGVWGGENPHDRVVLRKGTPVIHLEGDILHRAYKDSRETLEKVQRYSDIFASENVGRKKSSILKILGHTTFAFIKSYVIKRGFLDGYEGLMVAKAEGNHVFYKYAKLYEANKRAALGKRIVISRTDNLGDVILTLPLLGYLKATMPETRIFFIGKKYTSSIIDKCIHVDKLLDREEVLKDPNLLRGLHADTILFIYPDLELARLSKKSGPPGEAILL
;
A
#
# COMPACT_ATOMS: atom_id res chain seq x y z
N MET A 1 17.22 -36.21 14.72
CA MET A 1 17.17 -35.36 13.50
C MET A 1 16.24 -34.19 13.80
N VAL A 2 16.63 -32.98 13.48
CA VAL A 2 15.80 -31.79 13.74
C VAL A 2 14.55 -31.83 12.84
N LYS A 3 13.39 -31.49 13.43
CA LYS A 3 12.10 -31.51 12.75
C LYS A 3 11.66 -30.12 12.32
N ILE A 4 11.03 -30.04 11.14
CA ILE A 4 10.52 -28.81 10.53
C ILE A 4 9.01 -28.86 10.45
N SER A 5 8.33 -27.87 11.02
CA SER A 5 6.94 -27.58 10.70
C SER A 5 6.88 -26.58 9.54
N VAL A 6 6.27 -26.98 8.43
CA VAL A 6 5.96 -26.07 7.32
C VAL A 6 4.62 -25.41 7.62
N VAL A 7 4.58 -24.09 7.67
CA VAL A 7 3.35 -23.32 7.88
C VAL A 7 2.99 -22.56 6.61
N ILE A 8 1.74 -22.66 6.16
CA ILE A 8 1.25 -22.07 4.93
C ILE A 8 0.01 -21.23 5.26
N ILE A 9 -0.01 -19.97 4.82
CA ILE A 9 -1.23 -19.15 4.87
C ILE A 9 -1.90 -19.15 3.51
N THR A 10 -3.25 -19.18 3.48
CA THR A 10 -4.02 -19.30 2.25
C THR A 10 -5.34 -18.54 2.28
N TYR A 11 -5.78 -18.08 1.09
CA TYR A 11 -7.13 -17.57 0.84
C TYR A 11 -7.47 -17.66 -0.65
N ASN A 12 -8.44 -18.53 -1.02
CA ASN A 12 -8.88 -18.78 -2.39
C ASN A 12 -7.73 -19.16 -3.35
N GLU A 13 -6.97 -20.18 -2.99
CA GLU A 13 -5.76 -20.61 -3.71
C GLU A 13 -5.89 -22.06 -4.27
N GLU A 14 -7.10 -22.46 -4.69
CA GLU A 14 -7.34 -23.80 -5.27
C GLU A 14 -6.39 -24.16 -6.42
N LYS A 15 -5.87 -23.15 -7.15
CA LYS A 15 -4.95 -23.35 -8.29
C LYS A 15 -3.50 -23.61 -7.88
N ASN A 16 -3.11 -23.21 -6.66
CA ASN A 16 -1.73 -23.19 -6.22
C ASN A 16 -1.46 -24.08 -5.02
N ILE A 17 -2.40 -24.19 -4.08
CA ILE A 17 -2.18 -24.84 -2.77
C ILE A 17 -1.68 -26.28 -2.87
N ALA A 18 -2.21 -27.08 -3.79
CA ALA A 18 -1.77 -28.47 -3.97
C ALA A 18 -0.28 -28.56 -4.34
N ARG A 19 0.18 -27.71 -5.26
CA ARG A 19 1.60 -27.64 -5.67
C ARG A 19 2.49 -27.11 -4.55
N CYS A 20 2.02 -26.13 -3.77
CA CYS A 20 2.74 -25.64 -2.59
C CYS A 20 3.00 -26.79 -1.61
N ILE A 21 1.93 -27.52 -1.22
CA ILE A 21 2.01 -28.67 -0.30
C ILE A 21 2.94 -29.74 -0.86
N ASP A 22 2.76 -30.15 -2.13
CA ASP A 22 3.58 -31.20 -2.74
C ASP A 22 5.07 -30.87 -2.73
N SER A 23 5.44 -29.60 -2.93
CA SER A 23 6.84 -29.18 -2.95
C SER A 23 7.56 -29.31 -1.61
N VAL A 24 6.82 -29.34 -0.51
CA VAL A 24 7.41 -29.37 0.84
C VAL A 24 7.32 -30.75 1.51
N MET A 25 6.57 -31.69 0.94
CA MET A 25 6.35 -33.01 1.55
C MET A 25 7.62 -33.78 1.87
N SER A 26 8.68 -33.64 1.06
CA SER A 26 9.95 -34.34 1.27
C SER A 26 10.86 -33.71 2.33
N VAL A 27 10.54 -32.51 2.82
CA VAL A 27 11.33 -31.78 3.82
C VAL A 27 10.55 -31.52 5.12
N ALA A 28 9.22 -31.50 5.06
CA ALA A 28 8.34 -31.27 6.20
C ALA A 28 8.23 -32.53 7.09
N ASP A 29 8.25 -32.33 8.40
CA ASP A 29 7.83 -33.34 9.38
C ASP A 29 6.38 -33.08 9.82
N GLU A 30 5.88 -31.87 9.57
CA GLU A 30 4.52 -31.43 9.79
C GLU A 30 4.17 -30.32 8.79
N ILE A 31 2.94 -30.33 8.28
CA ILE A 31 2.42 -29.25 7.43
C ILE A 31 1.15 -28.71 8.07
N VAL A 32 1.15 -27.39 8.34
CA VAL A 32 0.05 -26.65 8.94
C VAL A 32 -0.44 -25.60 7.93
N VAL A 33 -1.72 -25.64 7.59
CA VAL A 33 -2.35 -24.67 6.70
C VAL A 33 -3.31 -23.81 7.49
N ILE A 34 -3.17 -22.49 7.38
CA ILE A 34 -4.10 -21.52 7.97
C ILE A 34 -4.86 -20.83 6.85
N ASP A 35 -6.15 -21.11 6.81
CA ASP A 35 -7.06 -20.57 5.80
C ASP A 35 -7.85 -19.37 6.31
N SER A 36 -8.00 -18.36 5.46
CA SER A 36 -8.76 -17.15 5.77
C SER A 36 -10.22 -17.23 5.32
N PHE A 37 -10.88 -18.39 5.53
CA PHE A 37 -12.23 -18.70 5.11
C PHE A 37 -12.41 -18.69 3.59
N SER A 38 -11.62 -19.49 2.89
CA SER A 38 -11.71 -19.68 1.44
C SER A 38 -13.11 -20.17 1.02
N LYS A 39 -13.55 -19.70 -0.15
CA LYS A 39 -14.87 -20.03 -0.73
C LYS A 39 -14.75 -20.93 -1.97
N ASP A 40 -13.53 -21.25 -2.37
CA ASP A 40 -13.20 -22.16 -3.46
C ASP A 40 -12.81 -23.54 -2.91
N ARG A 41 -12.22 -24.39 -3.71
CA ARG A 41 -11.84 -25.77 -3.34
C ARG A 41 -10.54 -25.85 -2.52
N THR A 42 -9.99 -24.75 -2.03
CA THR A 42 -8.73 -24.73 -1.25
C THR A 42 -8.79 -25.68 -0.06
N LYS A 43 -9.87 -25.62 0.75
CA LYS A 43 -10.06 -26.49 1.92
C LYS A 43 -10.11 -27.96 1.55
N GLU A 44 -10.89 -28.32 0.53
CA GLU A 44 -11.00 -29.69 0.03
C GLU A 44 -9.63 -30.27 -0.36
N LEU A 45 -8.85 -29.48 -1.13
CA LEU A 45 -7.52 -29.89 -1.57
C LEU A 45 -6.53 -30.07 -0.42
N CYS A 46 -6.58 -29.21 0.60
CA CYS A 46 -5.75 -29.35 1.80
C CYS A 46 -6.07 -30.63 2.57
N LEU A 47 -7.36 -30.89 2.83
CA LEU A 47 -7.79 -32.08 3.55
C LEU A 47 -7.43 -33.36 2.80
N ALA A 48 -7.55 -33.38 1.47
CA ALA A 48 -7.15 -34.52 0.64
C ALA A 48 -5.64 -34.83 0.72
N LYS A 49 -4.79 -33.85 1.07
CA LYS A 49 -3.35 -34.02 1.29
C LYS A 49 -2.98 -34.43 2.71
N GLY A 50 -3.95 -34.52 3.62
CA GLY A 50 -3.72 -34.95 5.00
C GLY A 50 -2.95 -33.96 5.86
N VAL A 51 -2.97 -32.66 5.53
CA VAL A 51 -2.30 -31.61 6.30
C VAL A 51 -3.16 -31.16 7.48
N LEU A 52 -2.54 -30.57 8.50
CA LEU A 52 -3.25 -29.92 9.60
C LEU A 52 -3.87 -28.61 9.09
N PHE A 53 -5.19 -28.53 9.07
CA PHE A 53 -5.93 -27.41 8.51
C PHE A 53 -6.68 -26.66 9.61
N PHE A 54 -6.50 -25.33 9.65
CA PHE A 54 -7.18 -24.43 10.58
C PHE A 54 -7.74 -23.23 9.85
N GLU A 55 -8.90 -22.75 10.27
CA GLU A 55 -9.50 -21.50 9.79
C GLU A 55 -9.22 -20.37 10.80
N HIS A 56 -8.78 -19.20 10.28
CA HIS A 56 -8.53 -18.02 11.10
C HIS A 56 -8.88 -16.76 10.32
N ALA A 57 -9.63 -15.83 10.95
CA ALA A 57 -10.04 -14.59 10.32
C ALA A 57 -8.82 -13.71 9.98
N PHE A 58 -8.73 -13.29 8.74
CA PHE A 58 -7.63 -12.45 8.27
C PHE A 58 -7.73 -11.04 8.84
N ARG A 59 -6.77 -10.62 9.62
CA ARG A 59 -6.58 -9.24 10.06
C ARG A 59 -5.51 -8.53 9.24
N ASN A 60 -4.36 -9.17 9.10
CA ASN A 60 -3.23 -8.76 8.27
C ASN A 60 -2.26 -9.94 8.11
N HIS A 61 -1.27 -9.82 7.22
CA HIS A 61 -0.32 -10.89 6.94
C HIS A 61 0.54 -11.27 8.16
N ILE A 62 0.97 -10.31 8.97
CA ILE A 62 1.82 -10.56 10.15
C ILE A 62 1.04 -11.37 11.19
N ASP A 63 -0.21 -11.00 11.47
CA ASP A 63 -1.10 -11.71 12.39
C ASP A 63 -1.34 -13.15 11.92
N GLN A 64 -1.70 -13.33 10.65
CA GLN A 64 -1.99 -14.63 10.05
C GLN A 64 -0.78 -15.57 10.11
N LYS A 65 0.42 -15.06 9.77
CA LYS A 65 1.67 -15.84 9.80
C LYS A 65 2.11 -16.17 11.22
N ASN A 66 1.96 -15.25 12.17
CA ASN A 66 2.24 -15.55 13.58
C ASN A 66 1.25 -16.56 14.16
N TYR A 67 -0.05 -16.46 13.81
CA TYR A 67 -1.02 -17.46 14.19
C TYR A 67 -0.63 -18.85 13.65
N ALA A 68 -0.16 -18.93 12.41
CA ALA A 68 0.32 -20.17 11.82
C ALA A 68 1.48 -20.80 12.63
N VAL A 69 2.43 -19.96 13.06
CA VAL A 69 3.54 -20.41 13.92
C VAL A 69 3.04 -20.96 15.26
N THR A 70 1.95 -20.43 15.84
CA THR A 70 1.39 -20.97 17.11
C THR A 70 0.80 -22.37 16.95
N LYS A 71 0.37 -22.75 15.74
CA LYS A 71 -0.20 -24.08 15.46
C LYS A 71 0.84 -25.14 15.12
N ALA A 72 2.08 -24.74 14.88
CA ALA A 72 3.19 -25.64 14.59
C ALA A 72 3.68 -26.33 15.85
N SER A 73 3.97 -27.65 15.77
CA SER A 73 4.46 -28.46 16.90
C SER A 73 5.98 -28.40 17.05
N HIS A 74 6.73 -28.15 15.96
CA HIS A 74 8.20 -28.20 15.99
C HIS A 74 8.84 -26.82 16.17
N GLN A 75 10.10 -26.85 16.61
CA GLN A 75 10.86 -25.63 16.92
C GLN A 75 11.26 -24.86 15.67
N TYR A 76 11.52 -25.54 14.55
CA TYR A 76 11.93 -24.91 13.32
C TYR A 76 10.75 -24.77 12.37
N ILE A 77 10.57 -23.56 11.90
CA ILE A 77 9.43 -23.14 11.08
C ILE A 77 9.92 -22.80 9.67
N LEU A 78 9.37 -23.45 8.65
CA LEU A 78 9.46 -23.01 7.26
C LEU A 78 8.11 -22.40 6.87
N SER A 79 8.10 -21.10 6.57
CA SER A 79 6.85 -20.37 6.28
C SER A 79 6.75 -20.01 4.80
N LEU A 80 5.63 -20.38 4.18
CA LEU A 80 5.31 -20.11 2.78
C LEU A 80 3.93 -19.46 2.65
N ASP A 81 3.75 -18.72 1.56
CA ASP A 81 2.44 -18.31 1.07
C ASP A 81 1.92 -19.40 0.10
N ALA A 82 0.61 -19.58 -0.05
CA ALA A 82 0.04 -20.70 -0.81
C ALA A 82 0.37 -20.68 -2.32
N ASP A 83 0.77 -19.53 -2.84
CA ASP A 83 1.23 -19.32 -4.22
C ASP A 83 2.75 -19.48 -4.40
N GLU A 84 3.45 -19.89 -3.32
CA GLU A 84 4.89 -20.18 -3.29
C GLU A 84 5.12 -21.71 -3.27
N TYR A 85 6.23 -22.16 -3.86
CA TYR A 85 6.68 -23.56 -3.80
C TYR A 85 8.19 -23.67 -3.95
N LEU A 86 8.78 -24.75 -3.47
CA LEU A 86 10.23 -24.93 -3.44
C LEU A 86 10.78 -25.39 -4.79
N SER A 87 11.92 -24.85 -5.21
CA SER A 87 12.67 -25.42 -6.33
C SER A 87 13.36 -26.74 -5.93
N PRO A 88 13.68 -27.62 -6.90
CA PRO A 88 14.42 -28.87 -6.61
C PRO A 88 15.77 -28.61 -5.91
N GLU A 89 16.48 -27.55 -6.26
CA GLU A 89 17.75 -27.16 -5.65
C GLU A 89 17.54 -26.76 -4.19
N LEU A 90 16.48 -25.98 -3.88
CA LEU A 90 16.17 -25.59 -2.51
C LEU A 90 15.75 -26.78 -1.66
N ILE A 91 15.00 -27.74 -2.21
CA ILE A 91 14.65 -28.98 -1.52
C ILE A 91 15.92 -29.74 -1.11
N LYS A 92 16.89 -29.88 -2.02
CA LYS A 92 18.18 -30.52 -1.70
C LYS A 92 18.92 -29.77 -0.59
N SER A 93 19.02 -28.46 -0.68
CA SER A 93 19.65 -27.63 0.36
C SER A 93 19.00 -27.80 1.72
N LEU A 94 17.68 -27.86 1.78
CA LEU A 94 16.93 -28.09 3.04
C LEU A 94 17.17 -29.50 3.59
N GLN A 95 17.22 -30.53 2.73
CA GLN A 95 17.52 -31.90 3.15
C GLN A 95 18.94 -32.01 3.71
N GLU A 96 19.93 -31.33 3.13
CA GLU A 96 21.31 -31.29 3.67
C GLU A 96 21.36 -30.55 5.02
N VAL A 97 20.68 -29.41 5.15
CA VAL A 97 20.57 -28.70 6.42
C VAL A 97 19.97 -29.57 7.52
N LYS A 98 18.94 -30.38 7.21
CA LYS A 98 18.33 -31.30 8.19
C LYS A 98 19.31 -32.33 8.76
N LYS A 99 20.42 -32.65 8.07
CA LYS A 99 21.42 -33.59 8.54
C LYS A 99 22.37 -32.99 9.57
N THR A 100 22.79 -31.72 9.40
CA THR A 100 23.85 -31.07 10.16
C THR A 100 23.37 -29.98 11.09
N TRP A 101 22.33 -29.28 10.72
CA TRP A 101 21.66 -28.16 11.38
C TRP A 101 22.60 -27.09 11.95
N PRO A 102 23.39 -26.41 11.13
CA PRO A 102 24.47 -25.53 11.59
C PRO A 102 24.03 -24.17 12.10
N CYS A 103 22.75 -23.78 11.95
CA CYS A 103 22.29 -22.44 12.25
C CYS A 103 20.81 -22.39 12.66
N ASP A 104 20.41 -21.29 13.35
CA ASP A 104 19.03 -21.09 13.79
C ASP A 104 18.16 -20.34 12.76
N ALA A 105 18.75 -19.75 11.73
CA ALA A 105 18.00 -19.02 10.71
C ALA A 105 18.64 -19.15 9.31
N TYR A 106 17.77 -19.28 8.33
CA TYR A 106 18.18 -19.46 6.93
C TYR A 106 17.39 -18.52 6.02
N ARG A 107 18.11 -17.91 5.08
CA ARG A 107 17.51 -17.11 4.01
C ARG A 107 17.65 -17.81 2.69
N MET A 108 16.69 -17.59 1.83
CA MET A 108 16.68 -18.08 0.45
C MET A 108 16.17 -17.00 -0.48
N ASN A 109 16.40 -17.15 -1.77
CA ASN A 109 15.83 -16.24 -2.75
C ASN A 109 14.38 -16.59 -3.01
N ARG A 110 13.57 -15.58 -3.32
CA ARG A 110 12.26 -15.76 -3.91
C ARG A 110 12.32 -15.34 -5.38
N LEU A 111 12.05 -16.27 -6.27
CA LEU A 111 12.03 -16.08 -7.71
C LEU A 111 10.58 -15.92 -8.17
N SER A 112 10.21 -14.71 -8.54
CA SER A 112 8.85 -14.39 -8.98
C SER A 112 8.68 -14.53 -10.49
N SER A 113 7.49 -14.97 -10.95
CA SER A 113 7.16 -15.00 -12.37
C SER A 113 6.33 -13.79 -12.79
N TYR A 114 6.46 -13.42 -14.06
CA TYR A 114 5.53 -12.58 -14.79
C TYR A 114 4.95 -13.40 -15.95
N GLY A 115 3.65 -13.65 -15.93
CA GLY A 115 3.06 -14.64 -16.83
C GLY A 115 3.68 -16.02 -16.63
N THR A 116 4.25 -16.56 -17.70
CA THR A 116 4.91 -17.88 -17.69
C THR A 116 6.42 -17.81 -17.45
N ARG A 117 7.03 -16.62 -17.50
CA ARG A 117 8.49 -16.45 -17.40
C ARG A 117 8.93 -16.16 -15.98
N TRP A 118 9.97 -16.85 -15.52
CA TRP A 118 10.70 -16.55 -14.28
C TRP A 118 11.61 -15.33 -14.48
N ILE A 119 11.48 -14.33 -13.61
CA ILE A 119 12.24 -13.09 -13.67
C ILE A 119 13.53 -13.23 -12.89
N LYS A 120 14.62 -13.43 -13.60
CA LYS A 120 15.97 -13.66 -13.01
C LYS A 120 16.83 -12.41 -12.91
N HIS A 121 16.33 -11.27 -13.40
CA HIS A 121 17.03 -9.98 -13.40
C HIS A 121 16.11 -8.85 -12.94
N GLY A 122 16.61 -7.63 -12.96
CA GLY A 122 15.83 -6.48 -12.58
C GLY A 122 15.66 -6.34 -11.07
N SER A 123 14.60 -5.60 -10.65
CA SER A 123 14.38 -5.29 -9.24
C SER A 123 13.73 -6.44 -8.46
N TRP A 124 13.16 -7.43 -9.14
CA TRP A 124 12.47 -8.52 -8.50
C TRP A 124 13.38 -9.68 -8.10
N TYR A 125 14.62 -9.74 -8.61
CA TYR A 125 15.56 -10.79 -8.27
C TYR A 125 17.00 -10.25 -8.11
N PRO A 126 17.75 -10.77 -7.12
CA PRO A 126 17.36 -11.70 -6.07
C PRO A 126 16.53 -11.01 -4.97
N ASP A 127 15.39 -11.61 -4.58
CA ASP A 127 14.58 -11.19 -3.44
C ASP A 127 14.84 -12.11 -2.25
N ARG A 128 15.75 -11.73 -1.37
CA ARG A 128 16.23 -12.57 -0.26
C ARG A 128 15.29 -12.48 0.92
N LYS A 129 14.73 -13.63 1.35
CA LYS A 129 13.81 -13.75 2.48
C LYS A 129 14.32 -14.76 3.51
N ILE A 130 14.16 -14.44 4.79
CA ILE A 130 14.27 -15.44 5.85
C ILE A 130 12.93 -16.16 5.89
N ARG A 131 12.95 -17.48 5.64
CA ARG A 131 11.73 -18.29 5.60
C ARG A 131 11.84 -19.59 6.41
N LEU A 132 13.07 -19.98 6.83
CA LEU A 132 13.30 -21.07 7.77
C LEU A 132 14.05 -20.53 8.98
N TRP A 133 13.49 -20.70 10.18
CA TRP A 133 14.09 -20.20 11.41
C TRP A 133 13.62 -20.99 12.63
N ASN A 134 14.41 -20.94 13.71
CA ASN A 134 14.01 -21.38 15.04
C ASN A 134 13.02 -20.34 15.62
N ARG A 135 11.80 -20.79 16.02
CA ARG A 135 10.75 -19.92 16.56
C ARG A 135 11.14 -19.16 17.83
N ASP A 136 12.15 -19.64 18.58
CA ASP A 136 12.62 -18.99 19.80
C ASP A 136 13.51 -17.76 19.50
N VAL A 137 14.08 -17.65 18.30
CA VAL A 137 14.94 -16.54 17.90
C VAL A 137 14.31 -15.58 16.90
N GLY A 138 13.12 -15.86 16.38
CA GLY A 138 12.49 -15.03 15.37
C GLY A 138 10.97 -15.08 15.38
N VAL A 139 10.36 -13.98 14.94
CA VAL A 139 8.91 -13.79 14.85
C VAL A 139 8.57 -12.99 13.60
N TRP A 140 7.40 -13.18 13.03
CA TRP A 140 6.90 -12.32 11.96
C TRP A 140 6.62 -10.91 12.49
N GLY A 141 7.15 -9.90 11.80
CA GLY A 141 7.01 -8.48 12.14
C GLY A 141 7.26 -7.60 10.93
N GLY A 142 7.54 -6.31 11.16
CA GLY A 142 7.66 -5.29 10.13
C GLY A 142 6.40 -4.44 10.01
N GLU A 143 6.24 -3.74 8.88
CA GLU A 143 5.08 -2.90 8.56
C GLU A 143 4.31 -3.55 7.41
N ASN A 144 2.97 -3.63 7.52
CA ASN A 144 2.16 -4.11 6.39
C ASN A 144 2.27 -3.12 5.22
N PRO A 145 2.44 -3.58 3.98
CA PRO A 145 2.52 -4.96 3.50
C PRO A 145 3.95 -5.53 3.43
N HIS A 146 4.92 -4.97 4.13
CA HIS A 146 6.33 -5.36 4.11
C HIS A 146 6.70 -6.25 5.31
N ASP A 147 5.91 -7.31 5.49
CA ASP A 147 6.15 -8.32 6.52
C ASP A 147 7.47 -9.07 6.30
N ARG A 148 8.15 -9.36 7.41
CA ARG A 148 9.42 -10.09 7.43
C ARG A 148 9.61 -10.80 8.74
N VAL A 149 10.42 -11.85 8.73
CA VAL A 149 10.89 -12.46 9.98
C VAL A 149 11.91 -11.53 10.64
N VAL A 150 11.63 -11.12 11.87
CA VAL A 150 12.50 -10.29 12.72
C VAL A 150 13.20 -11.23 13.67
N LEU A 151 14.51 -11.36 13.53
CA LEU A 151 15.34 -12.19 14.36
C LEU A 151 15.87 -11.43 15.58
N ARG A 152 16.17 -12.16 16.66
CA ARG A 152 16.94 -11.63 17.79
C ARG A 152 18.28 -11.09 17.29
N LYS A 153 18.73 -9.97 17.87
CA LYS A 153 19.99 -9.34 17.48
C LYS A 153 21.17 -10.31 17.66
N GLY A 154 21.98 -10.42 16.63
CA GLY A 154 23.16 -11.30 16.61
C GLY A 154 22.89 -12.74 16.14
N THR A 155 21.64 -13.11 15.81
CA THR A 155 21.36 -14.43 15.24
C THR A 155 22.03 -14.59 13.89
N PRO A 156 22.91 -15.59 13.69
CA PRO A 156 23.55 -15.85 12.40
C PRO A 156 22.52 -16.33 11.37
N VAL A 157 22.72 -15.99 10.09
CA VAL A 157 21.82 -16.36 9.00
C VAL A 157 22.63 -16.96 7.86
N ILE A 158 22.37 -18.20 7.53
CA ILE A 158 22.96 -18.89 6.37
C ILE A 158 22.06 -18.71 5.14
N HIS A 159 22.66 -18.49 3.97
CA HIS A 159 21.95 -18.48 2.70
C HIS A 159 21.92 -19.87 2.09
N LEU A 160 20.73 -20.36 1.74
CA LEU A 160 20.53 -21.63 1.06
C LEU A 160 20.48 -21.43 -0.45
N GLU A 161 21.07 -22.38 -1.16
CA GLU A 161 20.98 -22.45 -2.62
C GLU A 161 19.59 -22.89 -3.08
N GLY A 162 19.16 -22.39 -4.23
CA GLY A 162 17.83 -22.59 -4.77
C GLY A 162 16.85 -21.49 -4.39
N ASP A 163 15.65 -21.58 -4.91
CA ASP A 163 14.66 -20.51 -4.87
C ASP A 163 13.32 -21.00 -4.31
N ILE A 164 12.61 -20.12 -3.61
CA ILE A 164 11.16 -20.19 -3.47
C ILE A 164 10.58 -19.64 -4.76
N LEU A 165 9.85 -20.46 -5.49
CA LEU A 165 9.22 -20.12 -6.75
C LEU A 165 7.84 -19.53 -6.46
N HIS A 166 7.61 -18.28 -6.88
CA HIS A 166 6.41 -17.51 -6.58
C HIS A 166 5.71 -17.09 -7.88
N ARG A 167 4.47 -17.54 -8.09
CA ARG A 167 3.66 -17.13 -9.24
C ARG A 167 2.95 -15.81 -8.95
N ALA A 168 3.74 -14.71 -9.06
CA ALA A 168 3.35 -13.41 -8.56
C ALA A 168 2.31 -12.66 -9.40
N TYR A 169 2.46 -12.70 -10.72
CA TYR A 169 1.65 -11.88 -11.63
C TYR A 169 1.32 -12.64 -12.92
N LYS A 170 0.05 -12.64 -13.29
CA LYS A 170 -0.39 -13.28 -14.54
C LYS A 170 -0.16 -12.39 -15.75
N ASP A 171 -0.45 -11.09 -15.59
CA ASP A 171 -0.46 -10.13 -16.69
C ASP A 171 -0.29 -8.69 -16.20
N SER A 172 -0.34 -7.74 -17.14
CA SER A 172 -0.22 -6.32 -16.88
C SER A 172 -1.41 -5.74 -16.07
N ARG A 173 -2.61 -6.32 -16.21
CA ARG A 173 -3.79 -5.86 -15.48
C ARG A 173 -3.63 -6.09 -13.98
N GLU A 174 -3.31 -7.34 -13.60
CA GLU A 174 -3.06 -7.67 -12.18
C GLU A 174 -1.91 -6.85 -11.60
N THR A 175 -0.88 -6.61 -12.41
CA THR A 175 0.26 -5.75 -12.01
C THR A 175 -0.19 -4.33 -11.70
N LEU A 176 -1.04 -3.72 -12.55
CA LEU A 176 -1.56 -2.37 -12.34
C LEU A 176 -2.46 -2.29 -11.11
N GLU A 177 -3.31 -3.29 -10.88
CA GLU A 177 -4.17 -3.36 -9.68
C GLU A 177 -3.33 -3.36 -8.39
N LYS A 178 -2.25 -4.15 -8.35
CA LYS A 178 -1.32 -4.16 -7.22
C LYS A 178 -0.58 -2.83 -7.06
N VAL A 179 -0.12 -2.22 -8.16
CA VAL A 179 0.50 -0.88 -8.16
C VAL A 179 -0.44 0.16 -7.56
N GLN A 180 -1.72 0.17 -7.97
CA GLN A 180 -2.71 1.10 -7.43
C GLN A 180 -2.90 0.90 -5.93
N ARG A 181 -3.17 -0.34 -5.50
CA ARG A 181 -3.38 -0.65 -4.07
C ARG A 181 -2.21 -0.26 -3.18
N TYR A 182 -0.97 -0.63 -3.55
CA TYR A 182 0.20 -0.31 -2.73
C TYR A 182 0.56 1.18 -2.74
N SER A 183 0.31 1.89 -3.84
CA SER A 183 0.51 3.34 -3.90
C SER A 183 -0.51 4.11 -3.06
N ASP A 184 -1.76 3.61 -2.93
CA ASP A 184 -2.77 4.18 -2.03
C ASP A 184 -2.38 4.02 -0.56
N ILE A 185 -1.97 2.81 -0.16
CA ILE A 185 -1.48 2.55 1.21
C ILE A 185 -0.32 3.48 1.53
N PHE A 186 0.68 3.58 0.64
CA PHE A 186 1.82 4.46 0.88
C PHE A 186 1.41 5.93 1.03
N ALA A 187 0.52 6.44 0.19
CA ALA A 187 0.08 7.83 0.25
C ALA A 187 -0.65 8.11 1.57
N SER A 188 -1.57 7.23 1.99
CA SER A 188 -2.33 7.40 3.23
C SER A 188 -1.45 7.38 4.48
N GLU A 189 -0.45 6.51 4.53
CA GLU A 189 0.47 6.41 5.68
C GLU A 189 1.49 7.56 5.77
N ASN A 190 1.77 8.24 4.65
CA ASN A 190 2.83 9.25 4.58
C ASN A 190 2.34 10.68 4.36
N VAL A 191 1.03 10.91 4.23
CA VAL A 191 0.46 12.26 4.14
C VAL A 191 0.86 13.09 5.37
N GLY A 192 1.31 14.33 5.15
CA GLY A 192 1.81 15.22 6.21
C GLY A 192 3.19 14.84 6.78
N ARG A 193 3.67 13.61 6.56
CA ARG A 193 4.98 13.13 7.07
C ARG A 193 6.10 13.24 6.05
N LYS A 194 5.82 12.99 4.77
CA LYS A 194 6.80 13.06 3.68
C LYS A 194 6.38 14.06 2.62
N LYS A 195 7.33 14.85 2.15
CA LYS A 195 7.12 15.79 1.03
C LYS A 195 7.27 15.09 -0.32
N SER A 196 6.42 15.46 -1.28
CA SER A 196 6.52 15.08 -2.68
C SER A 196 6.53 16.34 -3.56
N SER A 197 7.14 16.25 -4.76
CA SER A 197 7.19 17.32 -5.76
C SER A 197 7.24 16.72 -7.16
N ILE A 198 6.94 17.51 -8.18
CA ILE A 198 6.97 17.07 -9.60
C ILE A 198 8.36 16.55 -9.98
N LEU A 199 9.43 17.27 -9.60
CA LEU A 199 10.81 16.84 -9.86
C LEU A 199 11.12 15.51 -9.19
N LYS A 200 10.64 15.31 -7.96
CA LYS A 200 10.82 14.04 -7.23
C LYS A 200 10.05 12.89 -7.89
N ILE A 201 8.81 13.13 -8.34
CA ILE A 201 8.01 12.15 -9.07
C ILE A 201 8.76 11.70 -10.32
N LEU A 202 9.14 12.63 -11.19
CA LEU A 202 9.81 12.32 -12.46
C LEU A 202 11.18 11.66 -12.25
N GLY A 203 12.03 12.24 -11.40
CA GLY A 203 13.39 11.75 -11.15
C GLY A 203 13.41 10.33 -10.55
N HIS A 204 12.58 10.08 -9.53
CA HIS A 204 12.52 8.76 -8.90
C HIS A 204 11.90 7.71 -9.83
N THR A 205 10.89 8.07 -10.62
CA THR A 205 10.27 7.18 -11.62
C THR A 205 11.27 6.74 -12.67
N THR A 206 11.96 7.70 -13.28
CA THR A 206 12.98 7.43 -14.32
C THR A 206 14.11 6.59 -13.75
N PHE A 207 14.58 6.95 -12.55
CA PHE A 207 15.65 6.17 -11.88
C PHE A 207 15.20 4.74 -11.56
N ALA A 208 13.97 4.53 -11.09
CA ALA A 208 13.46 3.18 -10.78
C ALA A 208 13.42 2.31 -12.03
N PHE A 209 12.95 2.85 -13.17
CA PHE A 209 12.97 2.15 -14.45
C PHE A 209 14.38 1.82 -14.90
N ILE A 210 15.28 2.81 -14.97
CA ILE A 210 16.68 2.61 -15.40
C ILE A 210 17.39 1.61 -14.50
N LYS A 211 17.21 1.73 -13.18
CA LYS A 211 17.77 0.80 -12.19
C LYS A 211 17.33 -0.64 -12.46
N SER A 212 16.04 -0.88 -12.69
CA SER A 212 15.51 -2.21 -12.92
C SER A 212 15.92 -2.76 -14.29
N TYR A 213 15.71 -1.97 -15.34
CA TYR A 213 15.91 -2.44 -16.72
C TYR A 213 17.36 -2.50 -17.13
N VAL A 214 18.14 -1.42 -16.84
CA VAL A 214 19.53 -1.29 -17.30
C VAL A 214 20.51 -1.77 -16.24
N ILE A 215 20.53 -1.14 -15.05
CA ILE A 215 21.56 -1.41 -14.04
C ILE A 215 21.47 -2.84 -13.52
N LYS A 216 20.26 -3.32 -13.24
CA LYS A 216 20.00 -4.70 -12.81
C LYS A 216 19.73 -5.67 -13.96
N ARG A 217 20.05 -5.27 -15.20
CA ARG A 217 20.00 -6.10 -16.40
C ARG A 217 18.63 -6.72 -16.68
N GLY A 218 17.53 -6.07 -16.30
CA GLY A 218 16.16 -6.56 -16.56
C GLY A 218 15.87 -6.84 -18.03
N PHE A 219 16.62 -6.20 -18.97
CA PHE A 219 16.52 -6.44 -20.40
C PHE A 219 16.86 -7.89 -20.81
N LEU A 220 17.62 -8.64 -19.99
CA LEU A 220 17.92 -10.05 -20.23
C LEU A 220 16.69 -10.96 -20.06
N ASP A 221 15.66 -10.51 -19.35
CA ASP A 221 14.39 -11.22 -19.23
C ASP A 221 13.39 -10.86 -20.36
N GLY A 222 13.86 -10.19 -21.42
CA GLY A 222 13.06 -9.89 -22.61
C GLY A 222 11.90 -8.97 -22.37
N TYR A 223 10.75 -9.27 -23.00
CA TYR A 223 9.51 -8.49 -22.84
C TYR A 223 9.06 -8.42 -21.37
N GLU A 224 9.09 -9.53 -20.66
CA GLU A 224 8.64 -9.59 -19.27
C GLU A 224 9.54 -8.75 -18.35
N GLY A 225 10.85 -8.71 -18.63
CA GLY A 225 11.78 -7.83 -17.93
C GLY A 225 11.49 -6.34 -18.16
N LEU A 226 11.08 -5.97 -19.38
CA LEU A 226 10.60 -4.61 -19.68
C LEU A 226 9.33 -4.29 -18.89
N MET A 227 8.37 -5.23 -18.86
CA MET A 227 7.11 -5.04 -18.14
C MET A 227 7.34 -4.87 -16.62
N VAL A 228 8.24 -5.67 -16.05
CA VAL A 228 8.64 -5.54 -14.64
C VAL A 228 9.28 -4.18 -14.37
N ALA A 229 10.22 -3.74 -15.20
CA ALA A 229 10.87 -2.44 -15.04
C ALA A 229 9.86 -1.27 -15.16
N LYS A 230 8.90 -1.39 -16.09
CA LYS A 230 7.81 -0.42 -16.25
C LYS A 230 6.87 -0.42 -15.04
N ALA A 231 6.54 -1.59 -14.49
CA ALA A 231 5.73 -1.71 -13.28
C ALA A 231 6.42 -1.05 -12.08
N GLU A 232 7.72 -1.22 -11.90
CA GLU A 232 8.51 -0.53 -10.88
C GLU A 232 8.47 1.00 -11.05
N GLY A 233 8.68 1.49 -12.28
CA GLY A 233 8.55 2.91 -12.59
C GLY A 233 7.15 3.44 -12.27
N ASN A 234 6.10 2.75 -12.71
CA ASN A 234 4.70 3.11 -12.44
C ASN A 234 4.40 3.10 -10.92
N HIS A 235 4.89 2.09 -10.20
CA HIS A 235 4.72 2.04 -8.73
C HIS A 235 5.31 3.29 -8.06
N VAL A 236 6.53 3.65 -8.42
CA VAL A 236 7.20 4.85 -7.88
C VAL A 236 6.47 6.13 -8.30
N PHE A 237 6.01 6.22 -9.55
CA PHE A 237 5.23 7.34 -10.06
C PHE A 237 3.96 7.55 -9.22
N TYR A 238 3.08 6.56 -9.15
CA TYR A 238 1.81 6.67 -8.43
C TYR A 238 2.01 6.85 -6.93
N LYS A 239 3.01 6.22 -6.33
CA LYS A 239 3.40 6.40 -4.94
C LYS A 239 3.64 7.87 -4.58
N TYR A 240 4.43 8.59 -5.37
CA TYR A 240 4.74 9.98 -5.12
C TYR A 240 3.70 10.95 -5.69
N ALA A 241 3.02 10.62 -6.79
CA ALA A 241 1.94 11.43 -7.34
C ALA A 241 0.76 11.49 -6.38
N LYS A 242 0.27 10.33 -5.90
CA LYS A 242 -0.82 10.27 -4.92
C LYS A 242 -0.44 10.95 -3.59
N LEU A 243 0.81 10.80 -3.14
CA LEU A 243 1.29 11.52 -1.96
C LEU A 243 1.31 13.03 -2.18
N TYR A 244 1.70 13.50 -3.37
CA TYR A 244 1.67 14.92 -3.72
C TYR A 244 0.25 15.50 -3.68
N GLU A 245 -0.70 14.78 -4.29
CA GLU A 245 -2.12 15.14 -4.26
C GLU A 245 -2.70 15.13 -2.84
N ALA A 246 -2.41 14.07 -2.05
CA ALA A 246 -2.86 13.97 -0.67
C ALA A 246 -2.29 15.10 0.20
N ASN A 247 -1.02 15.44 0.04
CA ASN A 247 -0.42 16.57 0.76
C ASN A 247 -1.03 17.93 0.35
N LYS A 248 -1.34 18.13 -0.94
CA LYS A 248 -2.08 19.33 -1.37
C LYS A 248 -3.46 19.42 -0.73
N ARG A 249 -4.21 18.30 -0.71
CA ARG A 249 -5.53 18.27 -0.05
C ARG A 249 -5.41 18.55 1.44
N ALA A 250 -4.44 17.92 2.10
CA ALA A 250 -4.20 18.14 3.54
C ALA A 250 -3.79 19.60 3.86
N ALA A 251 -3.08 20.27 2.93
CA ALA A 251 -2.71 21.68 3.08
C ALA A 251 -3.88 22.65 3.00
N LEU A 252 -5.01 22.24 2.37
CA LEU A 252 -6.24 23.05 2.35
C LEU A 252 -6.92 23.11 3.73
N GLY A 253 -6.58 22.21 4.64
CA GLY A 253 -7.14 22.17 5.98
C GLY A 253 -8.58 21.63 6.03
N LYS A 254 -9.20 21.71 7.23
CA LYS A 254 -10.55 21.19 7.48
C LYS A 254 -11.65 22.24 7.41
N ARG A 255 -11.29 23.53 7.36
CA ARG A 255 -12.23 24.66 7.37
C ARG A 255 -11.88 25.57 6.20
N ILE A 256 -12.65 25.49 5.15
CA ILE A 256 -12.38 26.20 3.88
C ILE A 256 -13.45 27.27 3.70
N VAL A 257 -13.02 28.50 3.47
CA VAL A 257 -13.89 29.59 2.99
C VAL A 257 -13.78 29.66 1.48
N ILE A 258 -14.92 29.64 0.80
CA ILE A 258 -15.00 29.87 -0.65
C ILE A 258 -15.68 31.21 -0.87
N SER A 259 -15.00 32.11 -1.56
CA SER A 259 -15.50 33.44 -1.93
C SER A 259 -15.84 33.48 -3.42
N ARG A 260 -17.12 33.74 -3.72
CA ARG A 260 -17.62 33.98 -5.06
C ARG A 260 -18.65 35.10 -5.01
N THR A 261 -18.23 36.28 -5.41
CA THR A 261 -18.98 37.56 -5.19
C THR A 261 -19.39 38.27 -6.48
N ASP A 262 -19.40 37.56 -7.61
CA ASP A 262 -19.80 38.07 -8.92
C ASP A 262 -21.28 37.76 -9.27
N ASN A 263 -21.56 37.14 -10.40
CA ASN A 263 -22.92 36.91 -10.90
C ASN A 263 -23.53 35.60 -10.44
N LEU A 264 -24.86 35.50 -10.45
CA LEU A 264 -25.61 34.31 -10.03
C LEU A 264 -25.21 33.05 -10.83
N GLY A 265 -25.05 33.18 -12.16
CA GLY A 265 -24.64 32.07 -13.01
C GLY A 265 -23.27 31.51 -12.61
N ASP A 266 -22.34 32.39 -12.27
CA ASP A 266 -20.98 32.02 -11.85
C ASP A 266 -20.98 31.35 -10.46
N VAL A 267 -21.86 31.78 -9.56
CA VAL A 267 -22.08 31.11 -8.27
C VAL A 267 -22.57 29.70 -8.50
N ILE A 268 -23.57 29.50 -9.39
CA ILE A 268 -24.08 28.14 -9.73
C ILE A 268 -22.99 27.24 -10.27
N LEU A 269 -22.13 27.75 -11.16
CA LEU A 269 -21.00 27.01 -11.74
C LEU A 269 -19.91 26.66 -10.70
N THR A 270 -19.91 27.34 -9.56
CA THR A 270 -18.99 27.03 -8.44
C THR A 270 -19.50 25.90 -7.54
N LEU A 271 -20.81 25.64 -7.48
CA LEU A 271 -21.40 24.63 -6.56
C LEU A 271 -20.84 23.22 -6.78
N PRO A 272 -20.56 22.72 -8.01
CA PRO A 272 -19.94 21.42 -8.20
C PRO A 272 -18.57 21.27 -7.51
N LEU A 273 -17.79 22.35 -7.38
CA LEU A 273 -16.53 22.34 -6.63
C LEU A 273 -16.75 21.98 -5.16
N LEU A 274 -17.83 22.48 -4.54
CA LEU A 274 -18.15 22.16 -3.14
C LEU A 274 -18.48 20.68 -2.97
N GLY A 275 -19.26 20.14 -3.91
CA GLY A 275 -19.56 18.70 -3.96
C GLY A 275 -18.29 17.85 -4.10
N TYR A 276 -17.37 18.25 -4.99
CA TYR A 276 -16.08 17.59 -5.15
C TYR A 276 -15.23 17.67 -3.86
N LEU A 277 -15.18 18.83 -3.19
CA LEU A 277 -14.45 19.00 -1.93
C LEU A 277 -15.04 18.09 -0.83
N LYS A 278 -16.37 18.04 -0.67
CA LYS A 278 -17.02 17.15 0.31
C LYS A 278 -16.81 15.68 -0.03
N ALA A 279 -16.85 15.28 -1.30
CA ALA A 279 -16.60 13.90 -1.74
C ALA A 279 -15.16 13.44 -1.48
N THR A 280 -14.18 14.34 -1.65
CA THR A 280 -12.76 14.02 -1.47
C THR A 280 -12.24 14.26 -0.07
N MET A 281 -12.91 15.10 0.72
CA MET A 281 -12.59 15.49 2.10
C MET A 281 -13.88 15.59 2.92
N PRO A 282 -14.53 14.47 3.30
CA PRO A 282 -15.85 14.46 3.94
C PRO A 282 -15.93 15.27 5.25
N GLU A 283 -14.85 15.33 6.00
CA GLU A 283 -14.75 16.05 7.28
C GLU A 283 -14.59 17.58 7.13
N THR A 284 -14.44 18.09 5.88
CA THR A 284 -14.21 19.51 5.62
C THR A 284 -15.51 20.30 5.85
N ARG A 285 -15.41 21.38 6.63
CA ARG A 285 -16.44 22.41 6.74
C ARG A 285 -16.23 23.46 5.67
N ILE A 286 -17.26 23.72 4.89
CA ILE A 286 -17.24 24.70 3.80
C ILE A 286 -18.09 25.90 4.18
N PHE A 287 -17.45 27.05 4.28
CA PHE A 287 -18.08 28.35 4.47
C PHE A 287 -18.11 29.09 3.14
N PHE A 288 -19.21 29.68 2.79
CA PHE A 288 -19.33 30.40 1.52
C PHE A 288 -19.54 31.91 1.76
N ILE A 289 -18.78 32.75 1.07
CA ILE A 289 -18.99 34.20 1.06
C ILE A 289 -19.60 34.57 -0.30
N GLY A 290 -20.83 35.05 -0.29
CA GLY A 290 -21.57 35.49 -1.46
C GLY A 290 -22.21 36.85 -1.25
N LYS A 291 -22.92 37.34 -2.28
CA LYS A 291 -23.76 38.54 -2.18
C LYS A 291 -25.17 38.16 -1.74
N LYS A 292 -25.86 39.04 -1.06
CA LYS A 292 -27.22 38.85 -0.52
C LYS A 292 -28.18 38.28 -1.57
N TYR A 293 -28.13 38.75 -2.82
CA TYR A 293 -29.06 38.30 -3.86
C TYR A 293 -28.82 36.85 -4.31
N THR A 294 -27.61 36.26 -4.04
CA THR A 294 -27.30 34.87 -4.36
C THR A 294 -27.62 33.90 -3.21
N SER A 295 -27.98 34.40 -2.03
CA SER A 295 -28.17 33.60 -0.83
C SER A 295 -29.22 32.50 -1.00
N SER A 296 -30.33 32.78 -1.68
CA SER A 296 -31.46 31.83 -1.86
C SER A 296 -31.05 30.54 -2.59
N ILE A 297 -29.97 30.56 -3.40
CA ILE A 297 -29.42 29.38 -4.10
C ILE A 297 -28.40 28.69 -3.21
N ILE A 298 -27.49 29.46 -2.60
CA ILE A 298 -26.42 28.93 -1.76
C ILE A 298 -26.98 28.22 -0.53
N ASP A 299 -28.02 28.77 0.10
CA ASP A 299 -28.70 28.19 1.28
C ASP A 299 -29.32 26.81 0.98
N LYS A 300 -29.64 26.51 -0.28
CA LYS A 300 -30.16 25.20 -0.70
C LYS A 300 -29.04 24.20 -1.02
N CYS A 301 -27.78 24.64 -1.04
CA CYS A 301 -26.66 23.77 -1.33
C CYS A 301 -26.28 22.97 -0.07
N ILE A 302 -26.53 21.66 -0.12
CA ILE A 302 -26.25 20.72 0.99
C ILE A 302 -24.76 20.62 1.36
N HIS A 303 -23.87 21.17 0.54
CA HIS A 303 -22.43 21.15 0.76
C HIS A 303 -21.91 22.40 1.49
N VAL A 304 -22.74 23.40 1.73
CA VAL A 304 -22.38 24.63 2.45
C VAL A 304 -22.80 24.49 3.91
N ASP A 305 -21.82 24.58 4.81
CA ASP A 305 -22.09 24.50 6.26
C ASP A 305 -22.52 25.86 6.82
N LYS A 306 -22.10 26.97 6.25
CA LYS A 306 -22.52 28.33 6.63
C LYS A 306 -22.31 29.30 5.47
N LEU A 307 -23.32 30.11 5.20
CA LEU A 307 -23.24 31.24 4.28
C LEU A 307 -22.96 32.54 5.07
N LEU A 308 -22.18 33.41 4.47
CA LEU A 308 -21.85 34.75 4.95
C LEU A 308 -22.11 35.76 3.82
N ASP A 309 -22.74 36.88 4.15
CA ASP A 309 -22.89 37.99 3.22
C ASP A 309 -21.59 38.80 3.12
N ARG A 310 -21.19 39.12 1.89
CA ARG A 310 -19.97 39.86 1.62
C ARG A 310 -19.91 41.22 2.35
N GLU A 311 -20.99 41.98 2.30
CA GLU A 311 -21.05 43.33 2.88
C GLU A 311 -21.03 43.25 4.44
N GLU A 312 -21.62 42.23 5.03
CA GLU A 312 -21.54 42.01 6.48
C GLU A 312 -20.11 41.67 6.91
N VAL A 313 -19.40 40.83 6.14
CA VAL A 313 -18.00 40.48 6.41
C VAL A 313 -17.08 41.68 6.29
N LEU A 314 -17.32 42.55 5.32
CA LEU A 314 -16.55 43.80 5.18
C LEU A 314 -16.78 44.78 6.32
N LYS A 315 -18.02 44.85 6.85
CA LYS A 315 -18.37 45.69 7.99
C LYS A 315 -17.85 45.17 9.31
N ASP A 316 -17.92 43.82 9.50
CA ASP A 316 -17.41 43.14 10.71
C ASP A 316 -16.43 42.00 10.37
N PRO A 317 -15.14 42.32 10.36
CA PRO A 317 -14.08 41.31 10.12
C PRO A 317 -14.04 40.15 11.12
N ASN A 318 -14.67 40.31 12.29
CA ASN A 318 -14.70 39.23 13.29
C ASN A 318 -15.58 38.06 12.83
N LEU A 319 -16.52 38.27 11.92
CA LEU A 319 -17.29 37.19 11.29
C LEU A 319 -16.38 36.19 10.58
N LEU A 320 -15.36 36.69 9.88
CA LEU A 320 -14.37 35.85 9.18
C LEU A 320 -13.41 35.18 10.18
N ARG A 321 -12.93 35.92 11.19
CA ARG A 321 -12.07 35.37 12.26
C ARG A 321 -12.74 34.26 13.03
N GLY A 322 -14.03 34.42 13.36
CA GLY A 322 -14.83 33.44 14.11
C GLY A 322 -15.04 32.10 13.38
N LEU A 323 -14.76 32.03 12.09
CA LEU A 323 -14.81 30.78 11.33
C LEU A 323 -13.60 29.89 11.64
N HIS A 324 -12.50 30.44 12.11
CA HIS A 324 -11.22 29.73 12.31
C HIS A 324 -10.84 28.91 11.04
N ALA A 325 -11.00 29.53 9.87
CA ALA A 325 -10.76 28.87 8.61
C ALA A 325 -9.25 28.61 8.39
N ASP A 326 -8.94 27.44 7.80
CA ASP A 326 -7.56 27.06 7.48
C ASP A 326 -7.14 27.69 6.13
N THR A 327 -8.09 27.84 5.19
CA THR A 327 -7.84 28.32 3.83
C THR A 327 -9.02 29.16 3.35
N ILE A 328 -8.70 30.19 2.56
CA ILE A 328 -9.69 31.00 1.82
C ILE A 328 -9.38 30.87 0.32
N LEU A 329 -10.37 30.37 -0.44
CA LEU A 329 -10.30 30.25 -1.89
C LEU A 329 -11.10 31.39 -2.53
N PHE A 330 -10.43 32.26 -3.24
CA PHE A 330 -11.06 33.31 -4.04
C PHE A 330 -11.27 32.78 -5.46
N ILE A 331 -12.50 32.35 -5.77
CA ILE A 331 -12.87 31.88 -7.12
C ILE A 331 -13.07 33.04 -8.08
N TYR A 332 -13.38 34.23 -7.53
CA TYR A 332 -13.40 35.47 -8.23
C TYR A 332 -12.55 36.49 -7.45
N PRO A 333 -11.73 37.31 -8.13
CA PRO A 333 -10.88 38.33 -7.49
C PRO A 333 -11.71 39.35 -6.74
N ASP A 334 -11.62 39.34 -5.41
CA ASP A 334 -12.22 40.33 -4.53
C ASP A 334 -11.10 40.99 -3.68
N LEU A 335 -10.60 42.12 -4.16
CA LEU A 335 -9.47 42.78 -3.54
C LEU A 335 -9.75 43.32 -2.13
N GLU A 336 -10.99 43.67 -1.82
CA GLU A 336 -11.37 44.17 -0.49
C GLU A 336 -11.37 43.03 0.52
N LEU A 337 -12.06 41.88 0.20
CA LEU A 337 -12.02 40.69 1.01
C LEU A 337 -10.60 40.10 1.12
N ALA A 338 -9.82 40.13 0.05
CA ALA A 338 -8.44 39.64 0.07
C ALA A 338 -7.53 40.47 0.99
N ARG A 339 -7.69 41.81 1.00
CA ARG A 339 -6.98 42.70 1.95
C ARG A 339 -7.42 42.48 3.39
N LEU A 340 -8.72 42.31 3.59
CA LEU A 340 -9.30 41.99 4.90
C LEU A 340 -8.77 40.64 5.43
N SER A 341 -8.76 39.59 4.60
CA SER A 341 -8.28 38.28 4.99
C SER A 341 -6.80 38.27 5.39
N LYS A 342 -5.96 39.06 4.72
CA LYS A 342 -4.54 39.23 5.11
C LYS A 342 -4.36 39.92 6.47
N LYS A 343 -5.27 40.81 6.85
CA LYS A 343 -5.22 41.54 8.15
C LYS A 343 -5.90 40.78 9.26
N SER A 344 -6.87 39.96 8.96
CA SER A 344 -7.84 39.37 9.91
C SER A 344 -7.98 37.86 9.78
N GLY A 345 -7.41 37.26 8.78
CA GLY A 345 -7.60 35.86 8.43
C GLY A 345 -6.71 34.92 9.20
N PRO A 346 -6.91 33.61 8.99
CA PRO A 346 -6.11 32.57 9.59
C PRO A 346 -4.66 32.65 9.15
N PRO A 347 -3.72 31.99 9.86
CA PRO A 347 -2.32 31.88 9.47
C PRO A 347 -2.08 31.05 8.20
N GLY A 348 -3.14 30.58 7.51
CA GLY A 348 -3.11 29.81 6.28
C GLY A 348 -3.08 30.66 5.00
N GLU A 349 -2.64 30.06 3.89
CA GLU A 349 -2.50 30.72 2.59
C GLU A 349 -3.85 31.13 1.99
N ALA A 350 -3.98 32.39 1.58
CA ALA A 350 -5.04 32.84 0.68
C ALA A 350 -4.65 32.43 -0.75
N ILE A 351 -5.39 31.49 -1.35
CA ILE A 351 -5.15 31.02 -2.71
C ILE A 351 -6.12 31.71 -3.67
N LEU A 352 -5.57 32.42 -4.65
CA LEU A 352 -6.32 32.90 -5.81
C LEU A 352 -6.31 31.79 -6.85
N LEU A 353 -7.48 31.35 -7.26
CA LEU A 353 -7.67 30.38 -8.37
C LEU A 353 -8.02 31.12 -9.64
#